data_a7de9ff72794b16fda86a498e0fa1c89
#
_entry.id   a7de9ff72794b16fda86a498e0fa1c89
#
_cell.length_a   1.000
_cell.length_b   1.000
_cell.length_c   1.000
_cell.angle_alpha   90.00
_cell.angle_beta   90.00
_cell.angle_gamma   90.00
#
_symmetry.space_group_name_H-M   'P 1'
#
loop_
_entity.id
_entity.type
_entity.pdbx_description
1 polymer ?
#
loop_
_entity_poly.entity_id
_entity_poly.type
_entity_poly.pdbx_seq_one_letter_code
_entity_poly.pdbx_strand_id
1 'polypeptide(L)'
;MKPSGVILDLLRTYQKRGTSARNIMATGKMFGFNENAMRVNLSRLASRQIIENFKRGHYRLTTGTDPINEFVETWRQGEKRCRPWDGQSYCVLYLTNATDKDIWVLSITGFVSLAAGLWARPDNLVLTHDQLQIRLQQLGLDRAGILVTNALLSLKTGAACQAQYDLIALQNSYVSTRCQLQSSLKRLLDDPLEKAMKESFHLGGAAIQLLAKDPLLPRQILDPENRIKLWRTMLEYDRVGREVWAAGQNEAPEIMPASVASYS
;
A
#
# COMPACT_ATOMS: atom_id res chain seq x y z
N MET A 1 -5.14 -11.39 -12.36
CA MET A 1 -3.86 -11.39 -11.61
C MET A 1 -2.72 -11.79 -12.56
N LYS A 2 -1.48 -11.27 -12.37
CA LYS A 2 -0.31 -11.61 -13.20
C LYS A 2 0.69 -12.43 -12.38
N PRO A 3 1.47 -13.36 -12.98
CA PRO A 3 2.47 -14.16 -12.26
C PRO A 3 3.47 -13.31 -11.46
N SER A 4 3.93 -12.19 -12.01
CA SER A 4 4.83 -11.25 -11.32
C SER A 4 4.19 -10.66 -10.06
N GLY A 5 2.89 -10.36 -10.08
CA GLY A 5 2.16 -9.87 -8.90
C GLY A 5 2.19 -10.89 -7.77
N VAL A 6 1.87 -12.16 -8.07
CA VAL A 6 1.91 -13.25 -7.07
C VAL A 6 3.30 -13.41 -6.45
N ILE A 7 4.36 -13.34 -7.27
CA ILE A 7 5.75 -13.43 -6.78
C ILE A 7 6.05 -12.28 -5.81
N LEU A 8 5.73 -11.05 -6.21
CA LEU A 8 6.02 -9.86 -5.40
C LEU A 8 5.24 -9.86 -4.09
N ASP A 9 3.94 -10.17 -4.13
CA ASP A 9 3.10 -10.18 -2.95
C ASP A 9 3.51 -11.31 -1.98
N LEU A 10 3.90 -12.47 -2.52
CA LEU A 10 4.48 -13.54 -1.73
C LEU A 10 5.76 -13.08 -1.02
N LEU A 11 6.70 -12.46 -1.76
CA LEU A 11 7.95 -11.96 -1.18
C LEU A 11 7.73 -10.83 -0.16
N ARG A 12 6.69 -10.00 -0.33
CA ARG A 12 6.25 -9.02 0.68
C ARG A 12 5.81 -9.68 1.98
N THR A 13 5.10 -10.82 1.88
CA THR A 13 4.69 -11.59 3.06
C THR A 13 5.91 -12.08 3.86
N TYR A 14 6.97 -12.51 3.17
CA TYR A 14 8.21 -12.99 3.80
C TYR A 14 9.21 -11.90 4.16
N GLN A 15 9.05 -10.69 3.65
CA GLN A 15 9.91 -9.53 3.92
C GLN A 15 11.41 -9.86 3.71
N LYS A 16 12.27 -9.53 4.70
CA LYS A 16 13.72 -9.75 4.63
C LYS A 16 14.15 -11.23 4.61
N ARG A 17 13.28 -12.14 5.06
CA ARG A 17 13.58 -13.59 5.07
C ARG A 17 13.62 -14.18 3.66
N GLY A 18 12.78 -13.65 2.78
CA GLY A 18 12.58 -14.21 1.46
C GLY A 18 11.96 -15.60 1.50
N THR A 19 11.92 -16.27 0.37
CA THR A 19 11.38 -17.63 0.25
C THR A 19 12.08 -18.41 -0.86
N SER A 20 11.90 -19.74 -0.87
CA SER A 20 12.53 -20.60 -1.87
C SER A 20 11.82 -20.51 -3.23
N ALA A 21 12.55 -20.78 -4.32
CA ALA A 21 11.98 -20.93 -5.66
C ALA A 21 10.88 -22.02 -5.66
N ARG A 22 11.05 -23.09 -4.89
CA ARG A 22 10.05 -24.17 -4.75
C ARG A 22 8.73 -23.61 -4.23
N ASN A 23 8.76 -22.79 -3.18
CA ASN A 23 7.55 -22.16 -2.62
C ASN A 23 6.91 -21.19 -3.59
N ILE A 24 7.72 -20.41 -4.34
CA ILE A 24 7.22 -19.50 -5.36
C ILE A 24 6.47 -20.29 -6.46
N MET A 25 7.03 -21.42 -6.92
CA MET A 25 6.38 -22.27 -7.93
C MET A 25 5.10 -22.91 -7.38
N ALA A 26 5.13 -23.44 -6.15
CA ALA A 26 3.95 -24.04 -5.49
C ALA A 26 2.82 -23.01 -5.34
N THR A 27 3.15 -21.80 -4.88
CA THR A 27 2.18 -20.70 -4.80
C THR A 27 1.63 -20.34 -6.19
N GLY A 28 2.48 -20.23 -7.20
CA GLY A 28 2.03 -19.97 -8.57
C GLY A 28 1.03 -21.02 -9.08
N LYS A 29 1.33 -22.30 -8.84
CA LYS A 29 0.42 -23.41 -9.19
C LYS A 29 -0.93 -23.30 -8.47
N MET A 30 -0.93 -22.95 -7.17
CA MET A 30 -2.15 -22.73 -6.39
C MET A 30 -3.02 -21.62 -7.01
N PHE A 31 -2.42 -20.57 -7.57
CA PHE A 31 -3.12 -19.49 -8.29
C PHE A 31 -3.39 -19.79 -9.78
N GLY A 32 -3.16 -21.03 -10.25
CA GLY A 32 -3.45 -21.45 -11.61
C GLY A 32 -2.39 -21.08 -12.65
N PHE A 33 -1.20 -20.66 -12.23
CA PHE A 33 -0.09 -20.38 -13.15
C PHE A 33 0.76 -21.62 -13.38
N ASN A 34 1.17 -21.84 -14.63
CA ASN A 34 2.14 -22.88 -14.95
C ASN A 34 3.55 -22.50 -14.49
N GLU A 35 4.37 -23.51 -14.25
CA GLU A 35 5.72 -23.34 -13.71
C GLU A 35 6.63 -22.50 -14.63
N ASN A 36 6.49 -22.67 -15.96
CA ASN A 36 7.28 -21.90 -16.92
C ASN A 36 6.98 -20.39 -16.83
N ALA A 37 5.70 -20.01 -16.75
CA ALA A 37 5.31 -18.62 -16.59
C ALA A 37 5.88 -18.03 -15.27
N MET A 38 5.86 -18.81 -14.18
CA MET A 38 6.44 -18.37 -12.91
C MET A 38 7.96 -18.21 -13.00
N ARG A 39 8.69 -19.16 -13.62
CA ARG A 39 10.16 -19.09 -13.82
C ARG A 39 10.56 -17.88 -14.66
N VAL A 40 9.88 -17.64 -15.78
CA VAL A 40 10.15 -16.49 -16.66
C VAL A 40 9.96 -15.17 -15.91
N ASN A 41 8.86 -15.04 -15.14
CA ASN A 41 8.62 -13.82 -14.37
C ASN A 41 9.62 -13.67 -13.21
N LEU A 42 9.99 -14.75 -12.53
CA LEU A 42 11.03 -14.73 -11.48
C LEU A 42 12.37 -14.23 -12.05
N SER A 43 12.79 -14.77 -13.21
CA SER A 43 14.01 -14.32 -13.89
C SER A 43 13.94 -12.85 -14.30
N ARG A 44 12.80 -12.38 -14.86
CA ARG A 44 12.61 -10.97 -15.22
C ARG A 44 12.67 -10.02 -14.02
N LEU A 45 12.09 -10.41 -12.90
CA LEU A 45 12.15 -9.62 -11.67
C LEU A 45 13.57 -9.54 -11.13
N ALA A 46 14.32 -10.65 -11.18
CA ALA A 46 15.73 -10.70 -10.78
C ALA A 46 16.61 -9.85 -11.71
N SER A 47 16.45 -9.95 -13.04
CA SER A 47 17.22 -9.15 -14.00
C SER A 47 16.96 -7.64 -13.88
N ARG A 48 15.77 -7.24 -13.40
CA ARG A 48 15.42 -5.85 -13.07
C ARG A 48 15.84 -5.41 -11.68
N GLN A 49 16.53 -6.29 -10.94
CA GLN A 49 16.96 -6.03 -9.57
C GLN A 49 15.80 -5.70 -8.58
N ILE A 50 14.57 -6.05 -8.92
CA ILE A 50 13.42 -5.90 -8.02
C ILE A 50 13.46 -6.95 -6.92
N ILE A 51 13.99 -8.13 -7.24
CA ILE A 51 14.26 -9.22 -6.31
C ILE A 51 15.71 -9.66 -6.44
N GLU A 52 16.26 -10.19 -5.37
CA GLU A 52 17.61 -10.75 -5.35
C GLU A 52 17.62 -12.22 -4.93
N ASN A 53 18.52 -12.99 -5.53
CA ASN A 53 18.84 -14.34 -5.10
C ASN A 53 19.95 -14.27 -4.02
N PHE A 54 19.53 -14.13 -2.75
CA PHE A 54 20.45 -13.92 -1.63
C PHE A 54 21.10 -15.22 -1.12
N LYS A 55 20.50 -16.36 -1.47
CA LYS A 55 21.01 -17.71 -1.20
C LYS A 55 20.55 -18.62 -2.34
N ARG A 56 21.31 -19.64 -2.70
CA ARG A 56 20.99 -20.55 -3.81
C ARG A 56 19.53 -21.00 -3.77
N GLY A 57 18.78 -20.59 -4.77
CA GLY A 57 17.36 -20.90 -4.93
C GLY A 57 16.40 -20.18 -3.96
N HIS A 58 16.88 -19.16 -3.23
CA HIS A 58 16.07 -18.33 -2.34
C HIS A 58 16.06 -16.88 -2.79
N TYR A 59 14.89 -16.29 -2.80
CA TYR A 59 14.64 -14.93 -3.30
C TYR A 59 14.01 -14.07 -2.23
N ARG A 60 14.36 -12.79 -2.26
CA ARG A 60 13.71 -11.75 -1.46
C ARG A 60 13.58 -10.46 -2.28
N LEU A 61 12.78 -9.52 -1.80
CA LEU A 61 12.74 -8.19 -2.37
C LEU A 61 14.07 -7.48 -2.12
N THR A 62 14.59 -6.81 -3.14
CA THR A 62 15.80 -5.99 -2.99
C THR A 62 15.42 -4.73 -2.18
N THR A 63 16.18 -4.44 -1.14
CA THR A 63 15.91 -3.29 -0.25
C THR A 63 16.22 -1.99 -0.99
N GLY A 64 15.31 -1.01 -0.94
CA GLY A 64 15.52 0.32 -1.52
C GLY A 64 15.39 0.41 -3.04
N THR A 65 14.99 -0.65 -3.75
CA THR A 65 14.89 -0.67 -5.22
C THR A 65 13.46 -0.63 -5.76
N ASP A 66 12.45 -0.77 -4.92
CA ASP A 66 11.04 -0.67 -5.33
C ASP A 66 10.31 0.42 -4.53
N PRO A 67 10.34 1.68 -4.98
CA PRO A 67 9.66 2.79 -4.32
C PRO A 67 8.15 2.58 -4.18
N ILE A 68 7.53 1.85 -5.10
CA ILE A 68 6.10 1.53 -5.02
C ILE A 68 5.86 0.57 -3.86
N ASN A 69 6.74 -0.40 -3.66
CA ASN A 69 6.63 -1.30 -2.52
C ASN A 69 6.84 -0.59 -1.18
N GLU A 70 7.83 0.31 -1.10
CA GLU A 70 8.05 1.14 0.09
C GLU A 70 6.84 2.03 0.39
N PHE A 71 6.25 2.63 -0.64
CA PHE A 71 5.01 3.39 -0.51
C PHE A 71 3.85 2.52 0.01
N VAL A 72 3.67 1.32 -0.56
CA VAL A 72 2.62 0.39 -0.12
C VAL A 72 2.82 0.02 1.35
N GLU A 73 4.03 -0.29 1.79
CA GLU A 73 4.32 -0.67 3.19
C GLU A 73 4.03 0.45 4.20
N THR A 74 3.90 1.71 3.77
CA THR A 74 3.50 2.82 4.67
C THR A 74 2.12 2.62 5.31
N TRP A 75 1.25 1.75 4.75
CA TRP A 75 -0.05 1.45 5.34
C TRP A 75 0.04 1.02 6.82
N ARG A 76 1.15 0.34 7.20
CA ARG A 76 1.37 -0.15 8.57
C ARG A 76 1.48 0.98 9.60
N GLN A 77 1.88 2.17 9.16
CA GLN A 77 2.04 3.33 10.03
C GLN A 77 0.68 3.95 10.43
N GLY A 78 -0.41 3.63 9.70
CA GLY A 78 -1.74 4.15 9.99
C GLY A 78 -1.76 5.67 10.10
N GLU A 79 -2.37 6.17 11.17
CA GLU A 79 -2.50 7.62 11.45
C GLU A 79 -1.17 8.32 11.76
N LYS A 80 -0.09 7.59 12.06
CA LYS A 80 1.25 8.18 12.24
C LYS A 80 1.77 8.88 10.97
N ARG A 81 1.14 8.64 9.81
CA ARG A 81 1.42 9.34 8.56
C ARG A 81 0.85 10.76 8.54
N CYS A 82 -0.04 11.09 9.49
CA CYS A 82 -0.77 12.35 9.51
C CYS A 82 -0.32 13.23 10.69
N ARG A 83 -0.41 14.53 10.49
CA ARG A 83 -0.32 15.57 11.53
C ARG A 83 -1.65 16.34 11.61
N PRO A 84 -1.92 17.05 12.72
CA PRO A 84 -3.06 17.96 12.79
C PRO A 84 -3.03 18.96 11.63
N TRP A 85 -4.19 19.20 11.02
CA TRP A 85 -4.37 20.16 9.95
C TRP A 85 -5.04 21.44 10.50
N ASP A 86 -4.58 22.58 10.05
CA ASP A 86 -5.07 23.89 10.47
C ASP A 86 -6.37 24.35 9.80
N GLY A 87 -6.87 23.55 8.84
CA GLY A 87 -8.09 23.82 8.11
C GLY A 87 -7.91 24.66 6.83
N GLN A 88 -6.72 25.19 6.56
CA GLN A 88 -6.51 26.15 5.47
C GLN A 88 -5.20 25.95 4.69
N SER A 89 -4.21 25.25 5.23
CA SER A 89 -2.92 25.01 4.56
C SER A 89 -3.02 23.80 3.61
N TYR A 90 -2.49 23.96 2.41
CA TYR A 90 -2.48 22.95 1.36
C TYR A 90 -1.07 22.74 0.80
N CYS A 91 -0.79 21.51 0.34
CA CYS A 91 0.27 21.26 -0.64
C CYS A 91 -0.32 21.53 -2.02
N VAL A 92 0.32 22.40 -2.79
CA VAL A 92 -0.09 22.75 -4.15
C VAL A 92 1.03 22.36 -5.11
N LEU A 93 0.69 21.68 -6.18
CA LEU A 93 1.62 21.30 -7.24
C LEU A 93 1.14 21.89 -8.56
N TYR A 94 2.00 22.65 -9.21
CA TYR A 94 1.79 23.10 -10.58
C TYR A 94 2.58 22.18 -11.52
N LEU A 95 1.87 21.48 -12.42
CA LEU A 95 2.42 20.54 -13.39
C LEU A 95 1.62 20.62 -14.68
N THR A 96 2.20 21.19 -15.72
CA THR A 96 1.57 21.28 -17.04
C THR A 96 1.68 19.97 -17.81
N ASN A 97 0.68 19.66 -18.63
CA ASN A 97 0.66 18.48 -19.50
C ASN A 97 0.96 17.16 -18.74
N ALA A 98 0.29 16.95 -17.61
CA ALA A 98 0.40 15.73 -16.82
C ALA A 98 0.05 14.51 -17.67
N THR A 99 0.91 13.49 -17.65
CA THR A 99 0.66 12.20 -18.28
C THR A 99 -0.24 11.33 -17.41
N ASP A 100 -0.77 10.23 -17.95
CA ASP A 100 -1.54 9.25 -17.15
C ASP A 100 -0.75 8.71 -15.96
N LYS A 101 0.57 8.55 -16.11
CA LYS A 101 1.48 8.16 -15.01
C LYS A 101 1.53 9.23 -13.93
N ASP A 102 1.66 10.50 -14.32
CA ASP A 102 1.69 11.63 -13.37
C ASP A 102 0.36 11.72 -12.60
N ILE A 103 -0.77 11.63 -13.32
CA ILE A 103 -2.11 11.63 -12.74
C ILE A 103 -2.26 10.48 -11.74
N TRP A 104 -1.78 9.29 -12.12
CA TRP A 104 -1.81 8.14 -11.21
C TRP A 104 -0.98 8.38 -9.94
N VAL A 105 0.26 8.91 -10.06
CA VAL A 105 1.10 9.23 -8.88
C VAL A 105 0.41 10.24 -7.98
N LEU A 106 -0.15 11.31 -8.57
CA LEU A 106 -0.85 12.35 -7.83
C LEU A 106 -2.09 11.80 -7.11
N SER A 107 -2.87 10.95 -7.79
CA SER A 107 -4.07 10.34 -7.18
C SER A 107 -3.73 9.45 -5.99
N ILE A 108 -2.72 8.57 -6.10
CA ILE A 108 -2.34 7.67 -4.99
C ILE A 108 -1.65 8.38 -3.83
N THR A 109 -1.19 9.62 -4.04
CA THR A 109 -0.62 10.49 -2.99
C THR A 109 -1.63 11.51 -2.47
N GLY A 110 -2.89 11.40 -2.89
CA GLY A 110 -4.01 12.18 -2.38
C GLY A 110 -4.15 13.58 -2.97
N PHE A 111 -3.45 13.91 -4.06
CA PHE A 111 -3.67 15.14 -4.78
C PHE A 111 -4.92 15.04 -5.68
N VAL A 112 -5.67 16.13 -5.75
CA VAL A 112 -6.81 16.31 -6.64
C VAL A 112 -6.59 17.49 -7.58
N SER A 113 -7.18 17.47 -8.76
CA SER A 113 -7.07 18.54 -9.74
C SER A 113 -7.99 19.70 -9.36
N LEU A 114 -7.43 20.92 -9.27
CA LEU A 114 -8.20 22.16 -9.09
C LEU A 114 -8.47 22.88 -10.40
N ALA A 115 -7.52 22.83 -11.32
CA ALA A 115 -7.57 23.44 -12.65
C ALA A 115 -6.55 22.76 -13.56
N ALA A 116 -6.52 23.13 -14.82
CA ALA A 116 -5.50 22.62 -15.76
C ALA A 116 -4.09 22.87 -15.22
N GLY A 117 -3.37 21.79 -14.98
CA GLY A 117 -2.00 21.82 -14.42
C GLY A 117 -1.89 22.17 -12.94
N LEU A 118 -2.97 22.41 -12.23
CA LEU A 118 -2.95 22.75 -10.80
C LEU A 118 -3.57 21.64 -9.96
N TRP A 119 -2.77 21.08 -9.06
CA TRP A 119 -3.14 19.99 -8.17
C TRP A 119 -2.98 20.42 -6.71
N ALA A 120 -3.85 19.95 -5.83
CA ALA A 120 -3.75 20.26 -4.42
C ALA A 120 -4.21 19.11 -3.54
N ARG A 121 -3.72 19.12 -2.29
CA ARG A 121 -4.19 18.28 -1.19
C ARG A 121 -4.05 19.05 0.13
N PRO A 122 -4.80 18.70 1.19
CA PRO A 122 -4.53 19.21 2.53
C PRO A 122 -3.09 18.94 2.98
N ASP A 123 -2.43 19.91 3.57
CA ASP A 123 -1.05 19.77 4.08
C ASP A 123 -1.04 19.16 5.49
N ASN A 124 -1.42 17.91 5.57
CA ASN A 124 -1.56 17.16 6.82
C ASN A 124 -0.70 15.90 6.91
N LEU A 125 0.23 15.67 5.97
CA LEU A 125 1.16 14.56 6.08
C LEU A 125 2.35 14.92 6.98
N VAL A 126 2.87 13.90 7.69
CA VAL A 126 4.12 14.01 8.46
C VAL A 126 5.32 13.90 7.51
N LEU A 127 5.33 14.70 6.46
CA LEU A 127 6.41 14.78 5.50
C LEU A 127 6.84 16.24 5.39
N THR A 128 8.16 16.46 5.36
CA THR A 128 8.67 17.78 4.97
C THR A 128 8.45 18.01 3.47
N HIS A 129 8.62 19.25 3.02
CA HIS A 129 8.58 19.60 1.61
C HIS A 129 9.48 18.67 0.77
N ASP A 130 10.75 18.54 1.15
CA ASP A 130 11.72 17.72 0.43
C ASP A 130 11.37 16.24 0.44
N GLN A 131 10.88 15.71 1.56
CA GLN A 131 10.44 14.33 1.66
C GLN A 131 9.23 14.04 0.76
N LEU A 132 8.28 14.96 0.66
CA LEU A 132 7.14 14.83 -0.23
C LEU A 132 7.59 14.87 -1.70
N GLN A 133 8.48 15.82 -2.04
CA GLN A 133 9.03 15.93 -3.39
C GLN A 133 9.80 14.67 -3.80
N ILE A 134 10.70 14.17 -2.93
CA ILE A 134 11.43 12.91 -3.17
C ILE A 134 10.46 11.74 -3.37
N ARG A 135 9.42 11.64 -2.55
CA ARG A 135 8.41 10.57 -2.67
C ARG A 135 7.68 10.63 -4.00
N LEU A 136 7.26 11.80 -4.44
CA LEU A 136 6.60 11.96 -5.75
C LEU A 136 7.54 11.53 -6.89
N GLN A 137 8.81 11.92 -6.85
CA GLN A 137 9.82 11.53 -7.83
C GLN A 137 10.07 10.02 -7.83
N GLN A 138 10.24 9.41 -6.66
CA GLN A 138 10.43 7.98 -6.51
C GLN A 138 9.25 7.16 -7.06
N LEU A 139 8.02 7.66 -6.93
CA LEU A 139 6.84 7.04 -7.51
C LEU A 139 6.73 7.25 -9.03
N GLY A 140 7.56 8.12 -9.58
CA GLY A 140 7.71 8.32 -11.01
C GLY A 140 7.13 9.63 -11.54
N LEU A 141 6.97 10.64 -10.68
CA LEU A 141 6.73 12.02 -11.12
C LEU A 141 8.08 12.65 -11.52
N ASP A 142 8.56 12.31 -12.71
CA ASP A 142 9.91 12.67 -13.18
C ASP A 142 9.99 14.10 -13.74
N ARG A 143 8.86 14.79 -13.89
CA ARG A 143 8.77 16.12 -14.48
C ARG A 143 9.06 17.20 -13.47
N ALA A 144 9.66 18.29 -13.94
CA ALA A 144 9.82 19.50 -13.16
C ALA A 144 8.45 20.15 -12.92
N GLY A 145 7.88 19.91 -11.74
CA GLY A 145 6.71 20.60 -11.22
C GLY A 145 7.13 21.57 -10.12
N ILE A 146 6.30 22.57 -9.87
CA ILE A 146 6.49 23.51 -8.75
C ILE A 146 5.62 23.03 -7.60
N LEU A 147 6.25 22.42 -6.58
CA LEU A 147 5.59 22.03 -5.35
C LEU A 147 5.69 23.17 -4.32
N VAL A 148 4.58 23.53 -3.72
CA VAL A 148 4.50 24.49 -2.61
C VAL A 148 3.77 23.81 -1.46
N THR A 149 4.36 23.82 -0.28
CA THR A 149 3.74 23.35 0.97
C THR A 149 3.32 24.57 1.81
N ASN A 150 2.39 24.38 2.73
CA ASN A 150 1.79 25.44 3.55
C ASN A 150 1.18 26.60 2.72
N ALA A 151 0.71 26.31 1.51
CA ALA A 151 0.02 27.28 0.68
C ALA A 151 -1.37 27.59 1.27
N LEU A 152 -1.65 28.86 1.54
CA LEU A 152 -2.96 29.29 2.00
C LEU A 152 -3.90 29.45 0.80
N LEU A 153 -4.95 28.63 0.75
CA LEU A 153 -6.00 28.78 -0.24
C LEU A 153 -7.15 29.64 0.33
N SER A 154 -7.80 30.41 -0.53
CA SER A 154 -9.05 31.07 -0.14
C SER A 154 -10.11 30.02 0.28
N LEU A 155 -11.05 30.38 1.14
CA LEU A 155 -12.14 29.48 1.57
C LEU A 155 -12.86 28.86 0.37
N LYS A 156 -13.11 29.64 -0.69
CA LYS A 156 -13.75 29.17 -1.92
C LYS A 156 -12.90 28.12 -2.63
N THR A 157 -11.60 28.35 -2.78
CA THR A 157 -10.66 27.45 -3.45
C THR A 157 -10.45 26.19 -2.62
N GLY A 158 -10.34 26.31 -1.29
CA GLY A 158 -10.26 25.17 -0.38
C GLY A 158 -11.49 24.28 -0.44
N ALA A 159 -12.68 24.86 -0.45
CA ALA A 159 -13.94 24.12 -0.61
C ALA A 159 -14.00 23.40 -1.98
N ALA A 160 -13.55 24.05 -3.05
CA ALA A 160 -13.47 23.43 -4.37
C ALA A 160 -12.48 22.23 -4.39
N CYS A 161 -11.36 22.32 -3.68
CA CYS A 161 -10.42 21.20 -3.50
C CYS A 161 -11.11 20.03 -2.77
N GLN A 162 -11.76 20.30 -1.65
CA GLN A 162 -12.44 19.29 -0.84
C GLN A 162 -13.57 18.59 -1.61
N ALA A 163 -14.29 19.30 -2.47
CA ALA A 163 -15.36 18.77 -3.30
C ALA A 163 -14.89 17.78 -4.39
N GLN A 164 -13.56 17.72 -4.67
CA GLN A 164 -13.01 16.75 -5.61
C GLN A 164 -12.87 15.34 -5.02
N TYR A 165 -12.93 15.19 -3.69
CA TYR A 165 -12.91 13.88 -3.06
C TYR A 165 -14.30 13.27 -2.99
N ASP A 166 -14.42 12.02 -3.46
CA ASP A 166 -15.64 11.24 -3.24
C ASP A 166 -15.65 10.67 -1.81
N LEU A 167 -16.09 11.52 -0.86
CA LEU A 167 -16.10 11.20 0.56
C LEU A 167 -17.02 10.02 0.89
N ILE A 168 -18.12 9.89 0.15
CA ILE A 168 -19.10 8.80 0.35
C ILE A 168 -18.48 7.48 -0.11
N ALA A 169 -17.86 7.44 -1.29
CA ALA A 169 -17.21 6.24 -1.78
C ALA A 169 -16.05 5.82 -0.88
N LEU A 170 -15.26 6.76 -0.36
CA LEU A 170 -14.20 6.48 0.61
C LEU A 170 -14.75 5.83 1.88
N GLN A 171 -15.76 6.42 2.51
CA GLN A 171 -16.37 5.86 3.72
C GLN A 171 -16.96 4.47 3.49
N ASN A 172 -17.68 4.29 2.38
CA ASN A 172 -18.26 3.00 2.02
C ASN A 172 -17.17 1.94 1.79
N SER A 173 -16.05 2.32 1.16
CA SER A 173 -14.91 1.43 0.95
C SER A 173 -14.28 0.97 2.27
N TYR A 174 -14.11 1.87 3.25
CA TYR A 174 -13.59 1.49 4.57
C TYR A 174 -14.51 0.51 5.30
N VAL A 175 -15.82 0.80 5.33
CA VAL A 175 -16.80 -0.04 6.02
C VAL A 175 -16.92 -1.41 5.35
N SER A 176 -17.10 -1.45 4.03
CA SER A 176 -17.28 -2.71 3.29
C SER A 176 -16.04 -3.60 3.38
N THR A 177 -14.84 -3.04 3.18
CA THR A 177 -13.59 -3.79 3.30
C THR A 177 -13.39 -4.32 4.71
N ARG A 178 -13.66 -3.50 5.74
CA ARG A 178 -13.59 -3.96 7.14
C ARG A 178 -14.55 -5.12 7.39
N CYS A 179 -15.80 -5.03 6.95
CA CYS A 179 -16.78 -6.12 7.12
C CYS A 179 -16.35 -7.41 6.43
N GLN A 180 -15.75 -7.31 5.23
CA GLN A 180 -15.20 -8.48 4.53
C GLN A 180 -14.04 -9.12 5.30
N LEU A 181 -13.08 -8.33 5.79
CA LEU A 181 -11.98 -8.83 6.61
C LEU A 181 -12.48 -9.50 7.90
N GLN A 182 -13.42 -8.87 8.61
CA GLN A 182 -14.00 -9.42 9.84
C GLN A 182 -14.75 -10.73 9.59
N SER A 183 -15.50 -10.82 8.50
CA SER A 183 -16.20 -12.04 8.11
C SER A 183 -15.23 -13.18 7.75
N SER A 184 -14.12 -12.84 7.08
CA SER A 184 -13.07 -13.79 6.76
C SER A 184 -12.33 -14.25 8.02
N LEU A 185 -11.94 -13.35 8.92
CA LEU A 185 -11.25 -13.69 10.18
C LEU A 185 -11.96 -14.76 11.01
N LYS A 186 -13.29 -14.75 11.02
CA LYS A 186 -14.10 -15.72 11.80
C LYS A 186 -13.93 -17.18 11.37
N ARG A 187 -13.48 -17.42 10.14
CA ARG A 187 -13.40 -18.76 9.53
C ARG A 187 -12.04 -19.07 8.93
N LEU A 188 -11.15 -18.08 8.81
CA LEU A 188 -9.90 -18.20 8.04
C LEU A 188 -9.00 -19.34 8.54
N LEU A 189 -8.97 -19.61 9.85
CA LEU A 189 -8.20 -20.70 10.44
C LEU A 189 -8.90 -22.07 10.34
N ASP A 190 -10.23 -22.08 10.18
CA ASP A 190 -11.05 -23.30 10.07
C ASP A 190 -11.26 -23.74 8.61
N ASP A 191 -11.03 -22.85 7.66
CA ASP A 191 -11.14 -23.12 6.22
C ASP A 191 -10.01 -24.07 5.75
N PRO A 192 -10.24 -24.86 4.69
CA PRO A 192 -9.17 -25.61 4.04
C PRO A 192 -8.00 -24.72 3.68
N LEU A 193 -6.77 -25.16 4.00
CA LEU A 193 -5.55 -24.35 3.96
C LEU A 193 -5.37 -23.59 2.64
N GLU A 194 -5.54 -24.25 1.49
CA GLU A 194 -5.40 -23.62 0.17
C GLU A 194 -6.43 -22.50 -0.03
N LYS A 195 -7.67 -22.69 0.45
CA LYS A 195 -8.73 -21.68 0.40
C LYS A 195 -8.38 -20.49 1.28
N ALA A 196 -7.93 -20.75 2.51
CA ALA A 196 -7.51 -19.72 3.46
C ALA A 196 -6.33 -18.89 2.92
N MET A 197 -5.33 -19.54 2.31
CA MET A 197 -4.19 -18.87 1.68
C MET A 197 -4.64 -17.96 0.52
N LYS A 198 -5.50 -18.43 -0.38
CA LYS A 198 -6.04 -17.63 -1.48
C LYS A 198 -6.86 -16.44 -0.97
N GLU A 199 -7.72 -16.68 -0.01
CA GLU A 199 -8.59 -15.65 0.55
C GLU A 199 -7.80 -14.58 1.28
N SER A 200 -6.87 -14.98 2.16
CA SER A 200 -6.00 -14.03 2.86
C SER A 200 -5.17 -13.17 1.91
N PHE A 201 -4.70 -13.76 0.82
CA PHE A 201 -3.96 -13.05 -0.22
C PHE A 201 -4.84 -12.00 -0.93
N HIS A 202 -6.04 -12.39 -1.38
CA HIS A 202 -6.91 -11.48 -2.14
C HIS A 202 -7.49 -10.36 -1.26
N LEU A 203 -8.10 -10.71 -0.14
CA LEU A 203 -8.71 -9.72 0.74
C LEU A 203 -7.68 -8.84 1.42
N GLY A 204 -6.60 -9.44 1.92
CA GLY A 204 -5.49 -8.70 2.53
C GLY A 204 -4.82 -7.76 1.53
N GLY A 205 -4.52 -8.25 0.33
CA GLY A 205 -3.94 -7.43 -0.74
C GLY A 205 -4.82 -6.26 -1.14
N ALA A 206 -6.14 -6.45 -1.29
CA ALA A 206 -7.09 -5.39 -1.60
C ALA A 206 -7.16 -4.33 -0.48
N ALA A 207 -7.22 -4.76 0.78
CA ALA A 207 -7.25 -3.87 1.93
C ALA A 207 -5.94 -3.06 2.09
N ILE A 208 -4.79 -3.70 1.88
CA ILE A 208 -3.48 -3.02 1.86
C ILE A 208 -3.45 -1.94 0.79
N GLN A 209 -3.91 -2.25 -0.44
CA GLN A 209 -3.95 -1.28 -1.52
C GLN A 209 -4.87 -0.09 -1.20
N LEU A 210 -6.03 -0.34 -0.60
CA LEU A 210 -6.94 0.72 -0.16
C LEU A 210 -6.28 1.62 0.89
N LEU A 211 -5.65 1.05 1.93
CA LEU A 211 -5.00 1.79 2.99
C LEU A 211 -3.71 2.51 2.55
N ALA A 212 -2.95 1.93 1.61
CA ALA A 212 -1.74 2.55 1.08
C ALA A 212 -2.05 3.79 0.24
N LYS A 213 -3.07 3.71 -0.61
CA LYS A 213 -3.51 4.78 -1.52
C LYS A 213 -4.51 5.77 -0.89
N ASP A 214 -4.79 5.58 0.40
CA ASP A 214 -5.71 6.46 1.13
C ASP A 214 -5.21 7.92 1.07
N PRO A 215 -6.06 8.89 0.70
CA PRO A 215 -5.67 10.30 0.67
C PRO A 215 -5.37 10.87 2.06
N LEU A 216 -5.65 10.14 3.13
CA LEU A 216 -5.40 10.52 4.52
C LEU A 216 -6.02 11.87 4.87
N LEU A 217 -7.25 12.08 4.45
CA LEU A 217 -7.95 13.34 4.68
C LEU A 217 -8.05 13.66 6.18
N PRO A 218 -7.85 14.93 6.56
CA PRO A 218 -7.96 15.36 7.94
C PRO A 218 -9.41 15.33 8.42
N ARG A 219 -9.60 15.27 9.75
CA ARG A 219 -10.93 15.15 10.40
C ARG A 219 -11.91 16.24 9.97
N GLN A 220 -11.43 17.43 9.68
CA GLN A 220 -12.25 18.55 9.22
C GLN A 220 -12.93 18.31 7.87
N ILE A 221 -12.39 17.38 7.07
CA ILE A 221 -12.93 16.99 5.75
C ILE A 221 -13.67 15.66 5.84
N LEU A 222 -13.06 14.66 6.50
CA LEU A 222 -13.62 13.32 6.62
C LEU A 222 -13.27 12.72 8.00
N ASP A 223 -14.29 12.27 8.74
CA ASP A 223 -14.05 11.59 10.01
C ASP A 223 -13.19 10.32 9.79
N PRO A 224 -12.01 10.22 10.39
CA PRO A 224 -11.08 9.11 10.19
C PRO A 224 -11.50 7.81 10.89
N GLU A 225 -12.59 7.79 11.66
CA GLU A 225 -12.95 6.66 12.51
C GLU A 225 -13.06 5.33 11.74
N ASN A 226 -13.73 5.32 10.58
CA ASN A 226 -13.89 4.11 9.78
C ASN A 226 -12.57 3.67 9.15
N ARG A 227 -11.70 4.61 8.73
CA ARG A 227 -10.34 4.32 8.27
C ARG A 227 -9.50 3.68 9.38
N ILE A 228 -9.54 4.23 10.58
CA ILE A 228 -8.82 3.70 11.75
C ILE A 228 -9.31 2.30 12.12
N LYS A 229 -10.63 2.08 12.11
CA LYS A 229 -11.22 0.76 12.35
C LYS A 229 -10.77 -0.26 11.30
N LEU A 230 -10.78 0.12 10.01
CA LEU A 230 -10.27 -0.72 8.93
C LEU A 230 -8.79 -1.04 9.13
N TRP A 231 -7.96 -0.04 9.42
CA TRP A 231 -6.53 -0.21 9.65
C TRP A 231 -6.24 -1.20 10.79
N ARG A 232 -6.94 -1.08 11.92
CA ARG A 232 -6.80 -2.02 13.06
C ARG A 232 -7.20 -3.44 12.66
N THR A 233 -8.33 -3.58 11.96
CA THR A 233 -8.79 -4.88 11.46
C THR A 233 -7.78 -5.48 10.48
N MET A 234 -7.16 -4.66 9.62
CA MET A 234 -6.15 -5.13 8.68
C MET A 234 -4.85 -5.57 9.36
N LEU A 235 -4.43 -4.92 10.45
CA LEU A 235 -3.28 -5.39 11.24
C LEU A 235 -3.52 -6.78 11.83
N GLU A 236 -4.71 -7.04 12.34
CA GLU A 236 -5.09 -8.36 12.84
C GLU A 236 -5.16 -9.39 11.69
N TYR A 237 -5.78 -9.01 10.58
CA TYR A 237 -5.89 -9.87 9.40
C TYR A 237 -4.52 -10.23 8.82
N ASP A 238 -3.58 -9.29 8.76
CA ASP A 238 -2.21 -9.53 8.31
C ASP A 238 -1.48 -10.52 9.24
N ARG A 239 -1.70 -10.42 10.56
CA ARG A 239 -1.14 -11.37 11.53
C ARG A 239 -1.65 -12.78 11.30
N VAL A 240 -2.99 -12.96 11.25
CA VAL A 240 -3.62 -14.27 11.03
C VAL A 240 -3.28 -14.82 9.64
N GLY A 241 -3.27 -13.97 8.61
CA GLY A 241 -2.87 -14.37 7.26
C GLY A 241 -1.45 -14.93 7.22
N ARG A 242 -0.50 -14.36 7.97
CA ARG A 242 0.87 -14.90 8.07
C ARG A 242 0.91 -16.27 8.74
N GLU A 243 0.08 -16.51 9.76
CA GLU A 243 -0.04 -17.83 10.39
C GLU A 243 -0.55 -18.89 9.39
N VAL A 244 -1.57 -18.54 8.61
CA VAL A 244 -2.08 -19.40 7.51
C VAL A 244 -0.99 -19.74 6.50
N TRP A 245 -0.20 -18.73 6.09
CA TRP A 245 0.89 -18.94 5.13
C TRP A 245 2.05 -19.76 5.73
N ALA A 246 2.38 -19.57 7.00
CA ALA A 246 3.39 -20.36 7.69
C ALA A 246 2.97 -21.84 7.80
N ALA A 247 1.71 -22.11 8.13
CA ALA A 247 1.18 -23.47 8.17
C ALA A 247 1.21 -24.17 6.80
N GLY A 248 1.03 -23.42 5.71
CA GLY A 248 1.05 -23.95 4.34
C GLY A 248 2.41 -24.38 3.81
N GLN A 249 3.48 -24.05 4.49
CA GLN A 249 4.84 -24.24 3.98
C GLN A 249 5.70 -25.25 4.75
N ASN A 250 5.16 -25.89 5.79
CA ASN A 250 5.93 -26.76 6.68
C ASN A 250 7.22 -26.10 7.24
N GLU A 251 7.30 -24.78 7.24
CA GLU A 251 8.35 -24.02 7.89
C GLU A 251 7.89 -23.67 9.29
N ALA A 252 8.55 -24.20 10.31
CA ALA A 252 8.27 -23.86 11.69
C ALA A 252 8.23 -22.33 11.84
N PRO A 253 7.19 -21.76 12.48
CA PRO A 253 7.11 -20.33 12.72
C PRO A 253 8.24 -19.96 13.69
N GLU A 254 9.34 -19.44 13.18
CA GLU A 254 10.23 -18.67 14.03
C GLU A 254 9.45 -17.45 14.48
N ILE A 255 9.12 -17.45 15.76
CA ILE A 255 8.45 -16.36 16.45
C ILE A 255 9.29 -15.10 16.23
N MET A 256 8.83 -14.22 15.32
CA MET A 256 9.37 -12.88 15.30
C MET A 256 9.03 -12.22 16.62
N PRO A 257 10.00 -11.68 17.35
CA PRO A 257 9.65 -10.77 18.43
C PRO A 257 8.80 -9.66 17.82
N ALA A 258 7.61 -9.50 18.37
CA ALA A 258 6.80 -8.32 18.11
C ALA A 258 7.69 -7.13 18.43
N SER A 259 8.12 -6.38 17.40
CA SER A 259 8.69 -5.06 17.61
C SER A 259 7.53 -4.11 17.94
N VAL A 260 6.85 -4.39 19.03
CA VAL A 260 6.18 -3.40 19.84
C VAL A 260 7.31 -2.79 20.66
N ALA A 261 8.08 -1.94 20.02
CA ALA A 261 8.93 -1.03 20.74
C ALA A 261 8.01 -0.16 21.58
N SER A 262 8.04 -0.42 22.88
CA SER A 262 7.73 0.49 23.95
C SER A 262 8.09 1.92 23.53
N TYR A 263 7.07 2.75 23.39
CA TYR A 263 7.18 4.19 23.53
C TYR A 263 6.28 4.57 24.69
N SER A 264 6.93 4.66 25.87
CA SER A 264 6.48 5.45 27.02
C SER A 264 6.56 6.92 26.63
#